data_6ed03131e79749a6ad4bacefd87e5a14
#
_entry.id   6ed03131e79749a6ad4bacefd87e5a14
#
_cell.length_a   1.000
_cell.length_b   1.000
_cell.length_c   1.000
_cell.angle_alpha   90.00
_cell.angle_beta   90.00
_cell.angle_gamma   90.00
#
_symmetry.space_group_name_H-M   'P 1'
#
loop_
_entity.id
_entity.type
_entity.pdbx_description
1 polymer ?
#
loop_
_entity_poly.entity_id
_entity_poly.type
_entity_poly.pdbx_seq_one_letter_code
_entity_poly.pdbx_strand_id
1 'polypeptide(L)'
;MATGLKSRIIYREVPSAPTEGSYWAGTYKLLIRAKSIPSPFGSTNMVDTTTLEDLVETQEMGRRSAGSMEVQGAFEKSKKDDMVSAEGKKLDFCILYGTDGKGSEGICAFIGQESFAPDEATDDHLTGTATVSVQTVPKWIEDDYTVTVEEDENGYPTSITLAKK
;
A
#
# COMPACT_ATOMS: atom_id res chain seq x y z
N MET A 1 9.15 -14.51 14.45
CA MET A 1 9.34 -13.89 13.12
C MET A 1 7.98 -13.65 12.49
N ALA A 2 7.72 -12.42 12.05
CA ALA A 2 6.45 -12.08 11.40
C ALA A 2 6.41 -12.63 9.97
N THR A 3 5.22 -13.04 9.52
CA THR A 3 4.98 -13.47 8.15
C THR A 3 4.10 -12.44 7.44
N GLY A 4 4.02 -12.54 6.12
CA GLY A 4 3.12 -11.68 5.34
C GLY A 4 1.65 -12.12 5.35
N LEU A 5 1.31 -13.18 6.07
CA LEU A 5 -0.06 -13.68 6.14
C LEU A 5 -0.98 -12.61 6.73
N LYS A 6 -2.12 -12.37 6.07
CA LYS A 6 -3.08 -11.30 6.42
C LYS A 6 -2.56 -9.86 6.29
N SER A 7 -1.42 -9.64 5.64
CA SER A 7 -1.07 -8.30 5.21
C SER A 7 -2.06 -7.82 4.14
N ARG A 8 -2.47 -6.56 4.21
CA ARG A 8 -3.53 -6.02 3.36
C ARG A 8 -3.13 -4.68 2.79
N ILE A 9 -3.60 -4.38 1.60
CA ILE A 9 -3.52 -3.04 1.03
C ILE A 9 -4.94 -2.47 0.94
N ILE A 10 -5.13 -1.30 1.53
CA ILE A 10 -6.43 -0.62 1.62
C ILE A 10 -6.32 0.76 0.99
N TYR A 11 -7.45 1.29 0.53
CA TYR A 11 -7.48 2.59 -0.12
C TYR A 11 -8.76 3.35 0.20
N ARG A 12 -8.71 4.66 -0.02
CA ARG A 12 -9.87 5.54 -0.04
C ARG A 12 -9.58 6.73 -0.96
N GLU A 13 -10.62 7.45 -1.36
CA GLU A 13 -10.43 8.72 -2.06
C GLU A 13 -9.85 9.76 -1.10
N VAL A 14 -8.98 10.63 -1.62
CA VAL A 14 -8.40 11.71 -0.81
C VAL A 14 -9.53 12.61 -0.29
N PRO A 15 -9.59 12.86 1.01
CA PRO A 15 -10.66 13.70 1.57
C PRO A 15 -10.56 15.14 1.08
N SER A 16 -11.71 15.78 0.85
CA SER A 16 -11.78 17.17 0.39
C SER A 16 -11.37 18.18 1.45
N ALA A 17 -11.50 17.81 2.73
CA ALA A 17 -11.15 18.66 3.86
C ALA A 17 -10.43 17.84 4.93
N PRO A 18 -9.12 17.53 4.72
CA PRO A 18 -8.37 16.71 5.67
C PRO A 18 -8.17 17.46 7.00
N THR A 19 -8.28 16.73 8.10
CA THR A 19 -8.03 17.27 9.43
C THR A 19 -6.53 17.19 9.73
N GLU A 20 -5.92 18.30 10.08
CA GLU A 20 -4.50 18.32 10.45
C GLU A 20 -4.24 17.43 11.65
N GLY A 21 -3.17 16.64 11.60
CA GLY A 21 -2.79 15.71 12.65
C GLY A 21 -3.55 14.38 12.65
N SER A 22 -4.64 14.26 11.91
CA SER A 22 -5.42 13.03 11.79
C SER A 22 -5.80 12.74 10.33
N TYR A 23 -4.92 13.10 9.40
CA TYR A 23 -5.17 12.98 7.96
C TYR A 23 -5.60 11.57 7.55
N TRP A 24 -4.95 10.55 8.11
CA TRP A 24 -5.18 9.15 7.72
C TRP A 24 -6.37 8.49 8.40
N ALA A 25 -7.03 9.18 9.33
CA ALA A 25 -8.21 8.65 9.98
C ALA A 25 -9.41 8.61 9.03
N GLY A 26 -10.14 7.52 9.04
CA GLY A 26 -11.33 7.35 8.21
C GLY A 26 -11.59 5.91 7.82
N THR A 27 -12.58 5.69 6.97
CA THR A 27 -12.97 4.38 6.50
C THR A 27 -12.36 4.08 5.14
N TYR A 28 -11.74 2.91 5.03
CA TYR A 28 -11.04 2.44 3.84
C TYR A 28 -11.69 1.16 3.32
N LYS A 29 -11.45 0.87 2.06
CA LYS A 29 -11.84 -0.39 1.42
C LYS A 29 -10.62 -1.22 1.07
N LEU A 30 -10.76 -2.54 1.06
CA LEU A 30 -9.71 -3.42 0.58
C LEU A 30 -9.56 -3.24 -0.94
N LEU A 31 -8.32 -2.99 -1.39
CA LEU A 31 -8.04 -2.80 -2.81
C LEU A 31 -8.24 -4.10 -3.59
N ILE A 32 -7.59 -5.17 -3.13
CA ILE A 32 -7.65 -6.49 -3.74
C ILE A 32 -7.21 -7.53 -2.70
N ARG A 33 -7.72 -8.75 -2.81
CA ARG A 33 -7.21 -9.86 -1.99
C ARG A 33 -5.86 -10.29 -2.55
N ALA A 34 -4.81 -9.65 -2.08
CA ALA A 34 -3.49 -9.76 -2.64
C ALA A 34 -2.82 -11.11 -2.35
N LYS A 35 -2.15 -11.66 -3.35
CA LYS A 35 -1.24 -12.79 -3.18
C LYS A 35 0.13 -12.32 -2.68
N SER A 36 0.53 -11.14 -3.10
CA SER A 36 1.77 -10.51 -2.68
C SER A 36 1.62 -9.00 -2.71
N ILE A 37 2.31 -8.33 -1.81
CA ILE A 37 2.32 -6.86 -1.75
C ILE A 37 3.79 -6.43 -1.83
N PRO A 38 4.21 -5.83 -2.96
CA PRO A 38 5.58 -5.29 -3.08
C PRO A 38 5.80 -4.12 -2.16
N SER A 39 7.05 -3.74 -1.96
CA SER A 39 7.40 -2.55 -1.19
C SER A 39 6.95 -1.28 -1.91
N PRO A 40 6.29 -0.34 -1.22
CA PRO A 40 5.97 0.97 -1.79
C PRO A 40 7.16 1.91 -1.83
N PHE A 41 8.25 1.54 -1.15
CA PHE A 41 9.47 2.35 -1.15
C PHE A 41 10.24 2.08 -2.44
N GLY A 42 10.55 3.14 -3.18
CA GLY A 42 11.40 3.06 -4.34
C GLY A 42 12.86 2.82 -3.96
N SER A 43 13.72 2.76 -4.96
CA SER A 43 15.15 2.63 -4.73
C SER A 43 15.76 3.96 -4.24
N THR A 44 16.78 3.85 -3.40
CA THR A 44 17.55 5.00 -2.95
C THR A 44 18.76 5.17 -3.86
N ASN A 45 18.95 6.38 -4.39
CA ASN A 45 20.13 6.69 -5.18
C ASN A 45 21.34 6.85 -4.26
N MET A 46 22.46 6.29 -4.66
CA MET A 46 23.73 6.43 -3.96
C MET A 46 24.60 7.45 -4.69
N VAL A 47 25.15 8.38 -3.95
CA VAL A 47 26.03 9.41 -4.48
C VAL A 47 27.48 9.05 -4.11
N ASP A 48 28.36 8.99 -5.12
CA ASP A 48 29.78 8.71 -4.91
C ASP A 48 30.46 9.95 -4.30
N THR A 49 30.96 9.79 -3.09
CA THR A 49 31.67 10.83 -2.36
C THR A 49 33.17 10.52 -2.23
N THR A 50 33.68 9.53 -2.97
CA THR A 50 35.09 9.12 -2.92
C THR A 50 35.99 10.25 -3.39
N THR A 51 37.06 10.52 -2.63
CA THR A 51 38.08 11.47 -3.01
C THR A 51 39.43 10.77 -3.23
N LEU A 52 40.42 11.48 -3.78
CA LEU A 52 41.76 10.92 -3.98
C LEU A 52 42.49 10.59 -2.67
N GLU A 53 42.03 11.15 -1.56
CA GLU A 53 42.61 10.85 -0.24
C GLU A 53 41.98 9.59 0.39
N ASP A 54 40.89 9.07 -0.18
CA ASP A 54 40.22 7.91 0.37
C ASP A 54 40.88 6.60 -0.11
N LEU A 55 41.12 5.70 0.81
CA LEU A 55 41.65 4.36 0.50
C LEU A 55 40.53 3.37 0.12
N VAL A 56 39.27 3.72 0.43
CA VAL A 56 38.08 2.93 0.15
C VAL A 56 37.04 3.83 -0.49
N GLU A 57 36.29 3.30 -1.46
CA GLU A 57 35.17 4.02 -2.04
C GLU A 57 34.15 4.38 -0.97
N THR A 58 33.70 5.62 -0.98
CA THR A 58 32.65 6.11 -0.08
C THR A 58 31.43 6.54 -0.88
N GLN A 59 30.25 6.27 -0.34
CA GLN A 59 28.97 6.65 -0.95
C GLN A 59 28.03 7.19 0.11
N GLU A 60 27.22 8.15 -0.27
CA GLU A 60 26.15 8.68 0.59
C GLU A 60 24.79 8.43 -0.05
N MET A 61 23.76 8.27 0.81
CA MET A 61 22.40 8.17 0.34
C MET A 61 21.94 9.49 -0.26
N GLY A 62 21.48 9.43 -1.52
CA GLY A 62 20.83 10.54 -2.18
C GLY A 62 19.30 10.46 -2.04
N ARG A 63 18.60 10.97 -3.05
CA ARG A 63 17.14 10.93 -3.08
C ARG A 63 16.63 9.51 -3.27
N ARG A 64 15.51 9.23 -2.59
CA ARG A 64 14.73 8.03 -2.86
C ARG A 64 13.80 8.31 -4.05
N SER A 65 13.82 7.46 -5.05
CA SER A 65 12.91 7.58 -6.19
C SER A 65 11.50 7.14 -5.80
N ALA A 66 10.49 7.81 -6.35
CA ALA A 66 9.12 7.34 -6.26
C ALA A 66 8.99 6.04 -7.05
N GLY A 67 8.33 5.05 -6.47
CA GLY A 67 8.17 3.75 -7.08
C GLY A 67 6.80 3.55 -7.70
N SER A 68 6.68 2.51 -8.50
CA SER A 68 5.41 1.90 -8.81
C SER A 68 5.44 0.47 -8.29
N MET A 69 4.28 -0.04 -7.90
CA MET A 69 4.18 -1.40 -7.39
C MET A 69 3.05 -2.12 -8.09
N GLU A 70 3.24 -3.41 -8.33
CA GLU A 70 2.24 -4.27 -8.94
C GLU A 70 1.73 -5.24 -7.88
N VAL A 71 0.45 -5.10 -7.53
CA VAL A 71 -0.20 -5.95 -6.54
C VAL A 71 -1.04 -6.99 -7.27
N GLN A 72 -0.58 -8.23 -7.26
CA GLN A 72 -1.32 -9.35 -7.85
C GLN A 72 -2.25 -9.95 -6.82
N GLY A 73 -3.46 -10.26 -7.22
CA GLY A 73 -4.44 -10.87 -6.32
C GLY A 73 -5.58 -11.53 -7.06
N ALA A 74 -6.58 -11.98 -6.30
CA ALA A 74 -7.74 -12.64 -6.84
C ALA A 74 -8.62 -11.68 -7.65
N PHE A 75 -9.08 -12.12 -8.81
CA PHE A 75 -10.02 -11.36 -9.63
C PHE A 75 -11.43 -11.52 -9.07
N GLU A 76 -12.03 -10.44 -8.61
CA GLU A 76 -13.41 -10.40 -8.12
C GLU A 76 -14.14 -9.24 -8.78
N LYS A 77 -15.38 -9.47 -9.20
CA LYS A 77 -16.17 -8.44 -9.88
C LYS A 77 -16.35 -7.19 -9.03
N SER A 78 -16.67 -7.33 -7.74
CA SER A 78 -16.88 -6.20 -6.85
C SER A 78 -15.62 -5.35 -6.68
N LYS A 79 -14.46 -5.99 -6.52
CA LYS A 79 -13.19 -5.30 -6.41
C LYS A 79 -12.76 -4.64 -7.73
N LYS A 80 -12.99 -5.34 -8.84
CA LYS A 80 -12.74 -4.78 -10.18
C LYS A 80 -13.59 -3.53 -10.41
N ASP A 81 -14.87 -3.56 -10.10
CA ASP A 81 -15.76 -2.42 -10.31
C ASP A 81 -15.31 -1.21 -9.45
N ASP A 82 -14.92 -1.44 -8.20
CA ASP A 82 -14.40 -0.39 -7.32
C ASP A 82 -13.10 0.20 -7.86
N MET A 83 -12.18 -0.64 -8.31
CA MET A 83 -10.89 -0.17 -8.86
C MET A 83 -11.07 0.60 -10.16
N VAL A 84 -11.96 0.15 -11.05
CA VAL A 84 -12.21 0.84 -12.31
C VAL A 84 -12.83 2.21 -12.07
N SER A 85 -13.76 2.32 -11.12
CA SER A 85 -14.37 3.61 -10.78
C SER A 85 -13.38 4.58 -10.12
N ALA A 86 -12.35 4.06 -9.47
CA ALA A 86 -11.32 4.87 -8.81
C ALA A 86 -10.11 5.19 -9.70
N GLU A 87 -10.02 4.62 -10.90
CA GLU A 87 -8.90 4.91 -11.81
C GLU A 87 -8.78 6.38 -12.15
N GLY A 88 -7.55 6.88 -12.14
CA GLY A 88 -7.26 8.28 -12.47
C GLY A 88 -7.49 9.26 -11.33
N LYS A 89 -8.04 8.82 -10.22
CA LYS A 89 -8.23 9.65 -9.02
C LYS A 89 -7.05 9.50 -8.07
N LYS A 90 -6.77 10.57 -7.33
CA LYS A 90 -5.80 10.48 -6.23
C LYS A 90 -6.43 9.71 -5.07
N LEU A 91 -5.72 8.73 -4.57
CA LEU A 91 -6.18 7.85 -3.51
C LEU A 91 -5.19 7.82 -2.37
N ASP A 92 -5.72 7.68 -1.16
CA ASP A 92 -4.91 7.39 0.02
C ASP A 92 -4.77 5.87 0.12
N PHE A 93 -3.54 5.38 0.15
CA PHE A 93 -3.25 3.96 0.30
C PHE A 93 -2.61 3.71 1.66
N CYS A 94 -3.00 2.62 2.29
CA CYS A 94 -2.34 2.12 3.49
C CYS A 94 -2.06 0.64 3.32
N ILE A 95 -0.88 0.21 3.72
CA ILE A 95 -0.52 -1.20 3.75
C ILE A 95 -0.42 -1.63 5.19
N LEU A 96 -1.24 -2.60 5.58
CA LEU A 96 -1.26 -3.15 6.92
C LEU A 96 -0.40 -4.41 6.96
N TYR A 97 0.74 -4.33 7.61
CA TYR A 97 1.64 -5.47 7.77
C TYR A 97 1.38 -6.19 9.08
N GLY A 98 1.34 -7.49 9.04
CA GLY A 98 1.18 -8.30 10.24
C GLY A 98 0.26 -9.48 10.01
N THR A 99 0.08 -10.30 11.06
CA THR A 99 -0.70 -11.53 10.98
C THR A 99 -2.11 -11.39 11.50
N ASP A 100 -2.44 -10.27 12.14
CA ASP A 100 -3.77 -10.00 12.70
C ASP A 100 -4.72 -9.28 11.72
N GLY A 101 -4.20 -8.86 10.57
CA GLY A 101 -4.98 -8.09 9.59
C GLY A 101 -5.21 -6.64 9.99
N LYS A 102 -4.57 -6.16 11.04
CA LYS A 102 -4.74 -4.80 11.60
C LYS A 102 -3.46 -3.98 11.61
N GLY A 103 -2.41 -4.46 10.96
CA GLY A 103 -1.15 -3.74 10.91
C GLY A 103 -0.33 -3.83 12.19
N SER A 104 -0.32 -4.98 12.87
CA SER A 104 0.42 -5.17 14.12
C SER A 104 1.93 -4.98 13.97
N GLU A 105 2.47 -5.25 12.80
CA GLU A 105 3.91 -5.10 12.51
C GLU A 105 4.24 -3.77 11.85
N GLY A 106 3.26 -3.02 11.39
CA GLY A 106 3.46 -1.71 10.81
C GLY A 106 2.33 -1.30 9.87
N ILE A 107 2.11 0.00 9.76
CA ILE A 107 1.16 0.59 8.83
C ILE A 107 1.91 1.61 7.99
N CYS A 108 1.99 1.36 6.70
CA CYS A 108 2.65 2.27 5.75
C CYS A 108 1.59 3.01 4.95
N ALA A 109 1.67 4.33 4.89
CA ALA A 109 0.68 5.17 4.22
C ALA A 109 1.33 6.05 3.17
N PHE A 110 0.67 6.19 2.02
CA PHE A 110 1.10 7.06 0.94
C PHE A 110 -0.09 7.48 0.08
N ILE A 111 0.13 8.46 -0.77
CA ILE A 111 -0.87 8.92 -1.75
C ILE A 111 -0.41 8.49 -3.14
N GLY A 112 -1.33 8.02 -3.94
CA GLY A 112 -1.03 7.59 -5.31
C GLY A 112 -2.26 7.41 -6.16
N GLN A 113 -2.06 6.75 -7.29
CA GLN A 113 -3.10 6.38 -8.24
C GLN A 113 -2.96 4.91 -8.59
N GLU A 114 -4.06 4.28 -9.01
CA GLU A 114 -4.03 2.88 -9.36
C GLU A 114 -4.70 2.63 -10.72
N SER A 115 -4.32 1.54 -11.36
CA SER A 115 -5.02 0.98 -12.50
C SER A 115 -5.07 -0.53 -12.36
N PHE A 116 -6.12 -1.13 -12.87
CA PHE A 116 -6.32 -2.58 -12.77
C PHE A 116 -6.33 -3.21 -14.16
N ALA A 117 -5.66 -4.35 -14.28
CA ALA A 117 -5.72 -5.17 -15.48
C ALA A 117 -5.85 -6.64 -15.09
N PRO A 118 -6.72 -7.40 -15.76
CA PRO A 118 -6.79 -8.85 -15.54
C PRO A 118 -5.54 -9.53 -16.06
N ASP A 119 -5.14 -10.60 -15.40
CA ASP A 119 -4.08 -11.47 -15.88
C ASP A 119 -4.67 -12.44 -16.93
N GLU A 120 -3.78 -13.23 -17.56
CA GLU A 120 -4.19 -14.25 -18.51
C GLU A 120 -5.20 -15.21 -17.87
N ALA A 121 -6.35 -15.42 -18.54
CA ALA A 121 -7.35 -16.37 -18.07
C ALA A 121 -6.91 -17.79 -18.42
N THR A 122 -6.83 -18.64 -17.42
CA THR A 122 -6.47 -20.05 -17.54
C THR A 122 -7.51 -20.93 -16.88
N ASP A 123 -7.32 -22.24 -16.90
CA ASP A 123 -8.18 -23.18 -16.17
C ASP A 123 -8.05 -23.06 -14.65
N ASP A 124 -7.05 -22.32 -14.19
CA ASP A 124 -6.78 -22.08 -12.78
C ASP A 124 -7.58 -20.87 -12.27
N HIS A 125 -7.26 -20.36 -11.09
CA HIS A 125 -7.92 -19.20 -10.52
C HIS A 125 -7.73 -17.96 -11.39
N LEU A 126 -8.80 -17.18 -11.53
CA LEU A 126 -8.69 -15.87 -12.14
C LEU A 126 -7.93 -14.93 -11.21
N THR A 127 -6.94 -14.24 -11.76
CA THR A 127 -6.14 -13.26 -11.05
C THR A 127 -6.12 -11.95 -11.82
N GLY A 128 -5.74 -10.90 -11.13
CA GLY A 128 -5.55 -9.59 -11.72
C GLY A 128 -4.44 -8.84 -11.02
N THR A 129 -3.96 -7.80 -11.68
CA THR A 129 -2.87 -6.98 -11.17
C THR A 129 -3.33 -5.53 -11.05
N ALA A 130 -3.23 -4.96 -9.84
CA ALA A 130 -3.42 -3.55 -9.61
C ALA A 130 -2.04 -2.88 -9.64
N THR A 131 -1.85 -1.95 -10.57
CA THR A 131 -0.62 -1.17 -10.66
C THR A 131 -0.82 0.13 -9.89
N VAL A 132 -0.02 0.34 -8.86
CA VAL A 132 -0.12 1.50 -7.98
C VAL A 132 1.09 2.40 -8.22
N SER A 133 0.83 3.65 -8.61
CA SER A 133 1.86 4.68 -8.74
C SER A 133 1.98 5.43 -7.43
N VAL A 134 3.13 5.30 -6.77
CA VAL A 134 3.38 5.96 -5.49
C VAL A 134 3.80 7.40 -5.76
N GLN A 135 2.99 8.37 -5.35
CA GLN A 135 3.22 9.79 -5.64
C GLN A 135 3.81 10.58 -4.47
N THR A 136 3.71 10.04 -3.26
CA THR A 136 4.32 10.66 -2.08
C THR A 136 5.25 9.67 -1.39
N VAL A 137 6.19 10.18 -0.59
CA VAL A 137 7.08 9.31 0.20
C VAL A 137 6.24 8.52 1.20
N PRO A 138 6.30 7.19 1.20
CA PRO A 138 5.57 6.39 2.17
C PRO A 138 6.00 6.69 3.60
N LYS A 139 5.03 6.72 4.51
CA LYS A 139 5.24 7.02 5.92
C LYS A 139 4.73 5.88 6.79
N TRP A 140 5.42 5.66 7.90
CA TRP A 140 4.98 4.71 8.92
C TRP A 140 4.08 5.43 9.93
N ILE A 141 2.86 4.93 10.13
CA ILE A 141 1.83 5.60 10.95
C ILE A 141 1.25 4.73 12.07
N GLU A 142 1.80 3.55 12.30
CA GLU A 142 1.26 2.58 13.27
C GLU A 142 1.22 3.10 14.71
N ASP A 143 2.13 4.00 15.06
CA ASP A 143 2.18 4.56 16.41
C ASP A 143 1.06 5.59 16.68
N ASP A 144 0.51 6.15 15.61
CA ASP A 144 -0.46 7.26 15.71
C ASP A 144 -1.90 6.84 15.46
N TYR A 145 -2.14 5.63 14.95
CA TYR A 145 -3.47 5.19 14.54
C TYR A 145 -3.78 3.79 15.03
N THR A 146 -5.06 3.57 15.33
CA THR A 146 -5.61 2.25 15.60
C THR A 146 -6.46 1.80 14.43
N VAL A 147 -6.54 0.48 14.22
CA VAL A 147 -7.27 -0.12 13.10
C VAL A 147 -8.42 -0.96 13.62
N THR A 148 -9.61 -0.72 13.08
CA THR A 148 -10.80 -1.54 13.32
C THR A 148 -11.22 -2.16 11.99
N VAL A 149 -11.39 -3.47 11.96
CA VAL A 149 -11.76 -4.23 10.77
C VAL A 149 -13.10 -4.89 10.98
N GLU A 150 -14.04 -4.67 10.06
CA GLU A 150 -15.29 -5.43 9.99
C GLU A 150 -15.12 -6.53 8.94
N GLU A 151 -15.44 -7.76 9.30
CA GLU A 151 -15.29 -8.93 8.45
C GLU A 151 -16.64 -9.54 8.12
N ASP A 152 -16.70 -10.22 6.95
CA ASP A 152 -17.88 -11.01 6.56
C ASP A 152 -17.81 -12.42 7.16
N GLU A 153 -18.78 -13.27 6.79
CA GLU A 153 -18.86 -14.65 7.27
C GLU A 153 -17.62 -15.49 6.95
N ASN A 154 -16.90 -15.13 5.89
CA ASN A 154 -15.70 -15.85 5.45
C ASN A 154 -14.39 -15.27 6.01
N GLY A 155 -14.47 -14.25 6.87
CA GLY A 155 -13.30 -13.60 7.44
C GLY A 155 -12.64 -12.58 6.52
N TYR A 156 -13.29 -12.18 5.43
CA TYR A 156 -12.77 -11.13 4.55
C TYR A 156 -13.23 -9.76 5.02
N PRO A 157 -12.36 -8.74 4.96
CA PRO A 157 -12.73 -7.42 5.43
C PRO A 157 -13.77 -6.76 4.53
N THR A 158 -14.83 -6.23 5.14
CA THR A 158 -15.85 -5.44 4.43
C THR A 158 -15.59 -3.96 4.56
N SER A 159 -15.08 -3.52 5.70
CA SER A 159 -14.59 -2.16 5.89
C SER A 159 -13.46 -2.13 6.90
N ILE A 160 -12.55 -1.17 6.74
CA ILE A 160 -11.40 -0.99 7.60
C ILE A 160 -11.35 0.48 8.00
N THR A 161 -11.34 0.74 9.31
CA THR A 161 -11.36 2.10 9.83
C THR A 161 -10.08 2.39 10.61
N LEU A 162 -9.41 3.49 10.26
CA LEU A 162 -8.30 4.02 11.02
C LEU A 162 -8.79 5.16 11.90
N ALA A 163 -8.40 5.15 13.16
CA ALA A 163 -8.73 6.19 14.11
C ALA A 163 -7.45 6.70 14.77
N LYS A 164 -7.34 8.01 14.92
CA LYS A 164 -6.22 8.65 15.62
C LYS A 164 -6.22 8.21 17.08
N LYS A 165 -5.06 7.80 17.57
CA LYS A 165 -4.88 7.48 18.99
C LYS A 165 -5.00 8.69 19.88
#